data_b17669a3f5db8a41641664ca3059876e
#
_entry.id   b17669a3f5db8a41641664ca3059876e
#
_cell.length_a   1.000
_cell.length_b   1.000
_cell.length_c   1.000
_cell.angle_alpha   90.00
_cell.angle_beta   90.00
_cell.angle_gamma   90.00
#
_symmetry.space_group_name_H-M   'P 1'
#
loop_
_entity.id
_entity.type
_entity.pdbx_description
1 polymer ?
#
loop_
_entity_poly.entity_id
_entity_poly.type
_entity_poly.pdbx_seq_one_letter_code
_entity_poly.pdbx_strand_id
1 'polypeptide(L)'
;MRLLVSPKDLEEARAAVRGRADIIDVKNPKEGSLGANFPWVIRRIKEEVSVPVSATIGDFDFKPGTAALAALGAAVSGAEYIKVGLFKIKTAEQAVELLNAVVKAVKEFDGGKKVVSAFYSDYSRVGSVSPFELPKVAGEVDIDVAMVDTAIKDGKSTFEFLSEAELKRFVADARECGLETAVAGSLKFEDIPTVKKINPDIIGVRGMLCGGDRNSRIKEELVRRLKSML
;
A
#
# COMPACT_ATOMS: atom_id res chain seq x y z
N MET A 1 13.93 6.73 -3.93
CA MET A 1 12.54 6.53 -3.43
C MET A 1 11.58 6.60 -4.61
N ARG A 2 10.71 5.61 -4.78
CA ARG A 2 9.70 5.55 -5.85
C ARG A 2 8.38 6.16 -5.35
N LEU A 3 7.67 6.85 -6.25
CA LEU A 3 6.38 7.48 -5.97
C LEU A 3 5.24 6.54 -6.39
N LEU A 4 4.49 6.03 -5.41
CA LEU A 4 3.27 5.27 -5.60
C LEU A 4 2.07 6.22 -5.42
N VAL A 5 1.25 6.34 -6.47
CA VAL A 5 0.04 7.17 -6.47
C VAL A 5 -1.19 6.29 -6.56
N SER A 6 -2.20 6.57 -5.72
CA SER A 6 -3.39 5.71 -5.61
C SER A 6 -4.62 6.32 -6.33
N PRO A 7 -4.80 6.09 -7.64
CA PRO A 7 -6.00 6.46 -8.38
C PRO A 7 -7.18 5.52 -8.12
N LYS A 8 -8.41 6.02 -8.31
CA LYS A 8 -9.65 5.24 -8.25
C LYS A 8 -10.20 4.86 -9.63
N ASP A 9 -9.75 5.54 -10.68
CA ASP A 9 -10.21 5.36 -12.05
C ASP A 9 -9.09 5.65 -13.07
N LEU A 10 -9.37 5.38 -14.34
CA LEU A 10 -8.41 5.53 -15.43
C LEU A 10 -7.97 7.00 -15.64
N GLU A 11 -8.86 7.98 -15.46
CA GLU A 11 -8.51 9.39 -15.66
C GLU A 11 -7.49 9.85 -14.61
N GLU A 12 -7.69 9.43 -13.34
CA GLU A 12 -6.73 9.68 -12.27
C GLU A 12 -5.40 8.93 -12.50
N ALA A 13 -5.44 7.70 -13.03
CA ALA A 13 -4.24 6.94 -13.37
C ALA A 13 -3.43 7.65 -14.47
N ARG A 14 -4.09 8.15 -15.52
CA ARG A 14 -3.45 8.94 -16.57
C ARG A 14 -2.83 10.23 -16.03
N ALA A 15 -3.53 10.96 -15.15
CA ALA A 15 -2.99 12.16 -14.52
C ALA A 15 -1.75 11.84 -13.66
N ALA A 16 -1.78 10.73 -12.91
CA ALA A 16 -0.65 10.28 -12.10
C ALA A 16 0.58 9.94 -12.98
N VAL A 17 0.39 9.21 -14.09
CA VAL A 17 1.47 8.87 -15.02
C VAL A 17 2.06 10.13 -15.68
N ARG A 18 1.22 11.06 -16.16
CA ARG A 18 1.72 12.35 -16.71
C ARG A 18 2.46 13.17 -15.67
N GLY A 19 2.08 13.05 -14.39
CA GLY A 19 2.78 13.65 -13.25
C GLY A 19 4.06 12.90 -12.84
N ARG A 20 4.42 11.81 -13.52
CA ARG A 20 5.61 10.96 -13.31
C ARG A 20 5.55 10.10 -12.05
N ALA A 21 4.39 9.55 -11.72
CA ALA A 21 4.31 8.45 -10.76
C ALA A 21 5.10 7.23 -11.25
N ASP A 22 5.79 6.54 -10.33
CA ASP A 22 6.57 5.33 -10.66
C ASP A 22 5.72 4.06 -10.55
N ILE A 23 4.65 4.08 -9.72
CA ILE A 23 3.73 2.95 -9.49
C ILE A 23 2.32 3.51 -9.41
N ILE A 24 1.38 2.85 -10.08
CA ILE A 24 -0.06 3.15 -10.00
C ILE A 24 -0.73 2.14 -9.07
N ASP A 25 -1.32 2.60 -7.97
CA ASP A 25 -1.93 1.76 -6.94
C ASP A 25 -3.46 1.85 -7.01
N VAL A 26 -4.07 0.95 -7.75
CA VAL A 26 -5.52 0.96 -8.02
C VAL A 26 -6.29 0.60 -6.76
N LYS A 27 -7.11 1.54 -6.26
CA LYS A 27 -7.96 1.31 -5.09
C LYS A 27 -9.30 2.03 -5.18
N ASN A 28 -10.26 1.56 -4.38
CA ASN A 28 -11.57 2.19 -4.23
C ASN A 28 -11.70 2.84 -2.84
N PRO A 29 -11.54 4.18 -2.71
CA PRO A 29 -11.64 4.86 -1.42
C PRO A 29 -13.00 4.74 -0.72
N LYS A 30 -14.05 4.32 -1.43
CA LYS A 30 -15.39 4.12 -0.87
C LYS A 30 -15.49 2.83 -0.04
N GLU A 31 -14.58 1.88 -0.27
CA GLU A 31 -14.57 0.58 0.41
C GLU A 31 -13.50 0.49 1.51
N GLY A 32 -12.88 1.61 1.89
CA GLY A 32 -11.91 1.64 2.98
C GLY A 32 -10.59 2.30 2.65
N SER A 33 -9.63 2.13 3.54
CA SER A 33 -8.25 2.63 3.36
C SER A 33 -7.56 1.94 2.19
N LEU A 34 -7.67 0.61 2.15
CA LEU A 34 -7.16 -0.26 1.10
C LEU A 34 -8.30 -0.97 0.36
N GLY A 35 -9.43 -0.27 0.19
CA GLY A 35 -10.62 -0.80 -0.48
C GLY A 35 -10.32 -1.34 -1.88
N ALA A 36 -10.79 -2.54 -2.18
CA ALA A 36 -10.58 -3.19 -3.46
C ALA A 36 -11.31 -2.44 -4.59
N ASN A 37 -10.69 -2.42 -5.77
CA ASN A 37 -11.36 -1.94 -6.97
C ASN A 37 -11.80 -3.14 -7.84
N PHE A 38 -12.70 -2.89 -8.76
CA PHE A 38 -13.23 -3.94 -9.64
C PHE A 38 -12.13 -4.50 -10.57
N PRO A 39 -12.13 -5.82 -10.84
CA PRO A 39 -11.15 -6.46 -11.72
C PRO A 39 -11.03 -5.79 -13.10
N TRP A 40 -12.14 -5.38 -13.69
CA TRP A 40 -12.14 -4.69 -14.99
C TRP A 40 -11.53 -3.28 -14.94
N VAL A 41 -11.57 -2.60 -13.78
CA VAL A 41 -10.90 -1.30 -13.60
C VAL A 41 -9.38 -1.50 -13.52
N ILE A 42 -8.93 -2.50 -12.75
CA ILE A 42 -7.51 -2.87 -12.65
C ILE A 42 -6.97 -3.19 -14.05
N ARG A 43 -7.65 -4.09 -14.78
CA ARG A 43 -7.27 -4.50 -16.14
C ARG A 43 -7.17 -3.32 -17.09
N ARG A 44 -8.21 -2.48 -17.14
CA ARG A 44 -8.22 -1.31 -18.02
C ARG A 44 -7.11 -0.32 -17.72
N ILE A 45 -6.78 -0.11 -16.43
CA ILE A 45 -5.65 0.75 -16.06
C ILE A 45 -4.34 0.09 -16.51
N LYS A 46 -4.16 -1.22 -16.29
CA LYS A 46 -2.95 -1.96 -16.69
C LYS A 46 -2.71 -1.91 -18.20
N GLU A 47 -3.77 -1.98 -19.00
CA GLU A 47 -3.69 -1.89 -20.46
C GLU A 47 -3.26 -0.51 -20.96
N GLU A 48 -3.49 0.55 -20.18
CA GLU A 48 -3.29 1.95 -20.57
C GLU A 48 -2.01 2.58 -20.00
N VAL A 49 -1.42 2.00 -18.96
CA VAL A 49 -0.24 2.59 -18.33
C VAL A 49 1.00 1.73 -18.55
N SER A 50 2.15 2.40 -18.73
CA SER A 50 3.44 1.73 -18.94
C SER A 50 4.23 1.47 -17.66
N VAL A 51 3.76 2.01 -16.52
CA VAL A 51 4.40 1.81 -15.21
C VAL A 51 3.75 0.62 -14.48
N PRO A 52 4.45 0.01 -13.51
CA PRO A 52 3.88 -1.07 -12.70
C PRO A 52 2.56 -0.69 -12.04
N VAL A 53 1.63 -1.66 -12.00
CA VAL A 53 0.32 -1.50 -11.35
C VAL A 53 0.30 -2.30 -10.06
N SER A 54 -0.04 -1.63 -8.97
CA SER A 54 -0.41 -2.21 -7.68
C SER A 54 -1.93 -2.23 -7.58
N ALA A 55 -2.50 -3.22 -6.91
CA ALA A 55 -3.92 -3.24 -6.57
C ALA A 55 -4.14 -3.65 -5.12
N THR A 56 -5.04 -2.93 -4.44
CA THR A 56 -5.49 -3.30 -3.10
C THR A 56 -6.59 -4.36 -3.19
N ILE A 57 -6.61 -5.30 -2.24
CA ILE A 57 -7.58 -6.41 -2.23
C ILE A 57 -8.71 -6.24 -1.20
N GLY A 58 -8.71 -5.14 -0.45
CA GLY A 58 -9.76 -4.78 0.51
C GLY A 58 -9.29 -4.75 1.95
N ASP A 59 -10.10 -4.07 2.77
CA ASP A 59 -10.00 -4.07 4.23
C ASP A 59 -11.08 -5.02 4.78
N PHE A 60 -10.72 -6.20 5.24
CA PHE A 60 -11.64 -7.18 5.78
C PHE A 60 -11.05 -7.89 6.99
N ASP A 61 -11.92 -8.47 7.82
CA ASP A 61 -11.53 -9.24 9.00
C ASP A 61 -10.74 -10.50 8.60
N PHE A 62 -10.27 -11.26 9.59
CA PHE A 62 -9.53 -12.49 9.38
C PHE A 62 -10.31 -13.53 8.55
N LYS A 63 -10.06 -13.55 7.25
CA LYS A 63 -10.68 -14.44 6.25
C LYS A 63 -9.65 -14.84 5.19
N PRO A 64 -8.70 -15.74 5.50
CA PRO A 64 -7.61 -16.12 4.59
C PRO A 64 -8.07 -16.57 3.21
N GLY A 65 -9.13 -17.39 3.14
CA GLY A 65 -9.67 -17.85 1.86
C GLY A 65 -10.26 -16.73 1.00
N THR A 66 -10.96 -15.76 1.62
CA THR A 66 -11.48 -14.57 0.91
C THR A 66 -10.35 -13.70 0.42
N ALA A 67 -9.31 -13.49 1.25
CA ALA A 67 -8.12 -12.74 0.88
C ALA A 67 -7.38 -13.37 -0.30
N ALA A 68 -7.21 -14.70 -0.28
CA ALA A 68 -6.57 -15.45 -1.36
C ALA A 68 -7.33 -15.30 -2.70
N LEU A 69 -8.67 -15.43 -2.68
CA LEU A 69 -9.51 -15.24 -3.87
C LEU A 69 -9.44 -13.81 -4.41
N ALA A 70 -9.47 -12.81 -3.53
CA ALA A 70 -9.34 -11.41 -3.92
C ALA A 70 -7.94 -11.11 -4.51
N ALA A 71 -6.89 -11.67 -3.91
CA ALA A 71 -5.52 -11.54 -4.37
C ALA A 71 -5.31 -12.17 -5.75
N LEU A 72 -5.83 -13.37 -5.97
CA LEU A 72 -5.82 -14.01 -7.28
C LEU A 72 -6.57 -13.17 -8.31
N GLY A 73 -7.75 -12.64 -7.97
CA GLY A 73 -8.53 -11.75 -8.84
C GLY A 73 -7.75 -10.50 -9.27
N ALA A 74 -7.03 -9.85 -8.34
CA ALA A 74 -6.17 -8.71 -8.64
C ALA A 74 -4.97 -9.11 -9.53
N ALA A 75 -4.33 -10.25 -9.24
CA ALA A 75 -3.21 -10.79 -10.01
C ALA A 75 -3.58 -11.11 -11.45
N VAL A 76 -4.70 -11.82 -11.66
CA VAL A 76 -5.26 -12.16 -12.99
C VAL A 76 -5.67 -10.90 -13.77
N SER A 77 -6.09 -9.85 -13.06
CA SER A 77 -6.43 -8.56 -13.67
C SER A 77 -5.23 -7.74 -14.12
N GLY A 78 -4.01 -8.23 -13.90
CA GLY A 78 -2.78 -7.63 -14.40
C GLY A 78 -1.99 -6.82 -13.40
N ALA A 79 -2.38 -6.77 -12.10
CA ALA A 79 -1.57 -6.13 -11.09
C ALA A 79 -0.23 -6.87 -10.91
N GLU A 80 0.87 -6.13 -10.80
CA GLU A 80 2.19 -6.67 -10.47
C GLU A 80 2.44 -6.68 -8.95
N TYR A 81 1.83 -5.75 -8.22
CA TYR A 81 1.87 -5.69 -6.76
C TYR A 81 0.46 -5.95 -6.21
N ILE A 82 0.31 -6.95 -5.39
CA ILE A 82 -0.95 -7.30 -4.73
C ILE A 82 -0.86 -6.87 -3.26
N LYS A 83 -1.63 -5.85 -2.88
CA LYS A 83 -1.53 -5.25 -1.57
C LYS A 83 -2.67 -5.67 -0.65
N VAL A 84 -2.31 -6.27 0.47
CA VAL A 84 -3.22 -6.72 1.52
C VAL A 84 -3.02 -5.92 2.80
N GLY A 85 -4.12 -5.38 3.35
CA GLY A 85 -4.12 -4.72 4.65
C GLY A 85 -4.35 -5.71 5.79
N LEU A 86 -3.61 -5.55 6.87
CA LEU A 86 -3.76 -6.35 8.08
C LEU A 86 -4.85 -5.76 9.01
N PHE A 87 -5.98 -5.34 8.42
CA PHE A 87 -7.08 -4.71 9.14
C PHE A 87 -7.78 -5.71 10.05
N LYS A 88 -7.85 -5.40 11.36
CA LYS A 88 -8.40 -6.30 12.41
C LYS A 88 -7.72 -7.68 12.48
N ILE A 89 -6.56 -7.84 11.92
CA ILE A 89 -5.69 -8.99 12.14
C ILE A 89 -4.98 -8.76 13.47
N LYS A 90 -5.30 -9.53 14.49
CA LYS A 90 -4.98 -9.20 15.89
C LYS A 90 -3.60 -9.67 16.33
N THR A 91 -3.10 -10.75 15.75
CA THR A 91 -1.84 -11.38 16.16
C THR A 91 -0.93 -11.64 14.96
N ALA A 92 0.36 -11.86 15.23
CA ALA A 92 1.32 -12.21 14.20
C ALA A 92 0.97 -13.55 13.53
N GLU A 93 0.46 -14.54 14.29
CA GLU A 93 0.03 -15.84 13.76
C GLU A 93 -1.12 -15.69 12.76
N GLN A 94 -2.11 -14.84 13.06
CA GLN A 94 -3.19 -14.53 12.11
C GLN A 94 -2.65 -13.83 10.85
N ALA A 95 -1.67 -12.91 11.01
CA ALA A 95 -1.03 -12.26 9.89
C ALA A 95 -0.29 -13.27 9.00
N VAL A 96 0.46 -14.18 9.61
CA VAL A 96 1.17 -15.28 8.92
C VAL A 96 0.19 -16.15 8.13
N GLU A 97 -0.90 -16.61 8.75
CA GLU A 97 -1.89 -17.46 8.08
C GLU A 97 -2.56 -16.75 6.91
N LEU A 98 -3.00 -15.51 7.10
CA LEU A 98 -3.63 -14.71 6.04
C LEU A 98 -2.65 -14.47 4.87
N LEU A 99 -1.43 -14.03 5.19
CA LEU A 99 -0.43 -13.69 4.18
C LEU A 99 0.07 -14.93 3.43
N ASN A 100 0.24 -16.08 4.10
CA ASN A 100 0.58 -17.35 3.42
C ASN A 100 -0.50 -17.75 2.41
N ALA A 101 -1.79 -17.60 2.74
CA ALA A 101 -2.87 -17.88 1.80
C ALA A 101 -2.83 -16.93 0.58
N VAL A 102 -2.53 -15.65 0.80
CA VAL A 102 -2.37 -14.64 -0.28
C VAL A 102 -1.14 -14.94 -1.13
N VAL A 103 0.01 -15.14 -0.51
CA VAL A 103 1.28 -15.45 -1.20
C VAL A 103 1.11 -16.71 -2.06
N LYS A 104 0.56 -17.77 -1.50
CA LYS A 104 0.31 -19.01 -2.23
C LYS A 104 -0.56 -18.77 -3.47
N ALA A 105 -1.71 -18.09 -3.33
CA ALA A 105 -2.61 -17.83 -4.44
C ALA A 105 -1.97 -16.97 -5.55
N VAL A 106 -1.13 -16.01 -5.17
CA VAL A 106 -0.45 -15.11 -6.11
C VAL A 106 0.72 -15.79 -6.80
N LYS A 107 1.60 -16.45 -6.03
CA LYS A 107 2.84 -17.04 -6.56
C LYS A 107 2.58 -18.32 -7.37
N GLU A 108 1.54 -19.11 -7.04
CA GLU A 108 1.13 -20.25 -7.89
C GLU A 108 0.57 -19.79 -9.26
N PHE A 109 -0.06 -18.61 -9.31
CA PHE A 109 -0.50 -18.02 -10.58
C PHE A 109 0.68 -17.43 -11.37
N ASP A 110 1.52 -16.62 -10.73
CA ASP A 110 2.69 -15.98 -11.35
C ASP A 110 3.73 -15.61 -10.28
N GLY A 111 4.83 -16.35 -10.24
CA GLY A 111 5.92 -16.14 -9.28
C GLY A 111 6.63 -14.80 -9.39
N GLY A 112 6.50 -14.07 -10.51
CA GLY A 112 7.07 -12.74 -10.70
C GLY A 112 6.28 -11.60 -10.05
N LYS A 113 5.06 -11.86 -9.58
CA LYS A 113 4.24 -10.85 -8.90
C LYS A 113 4.69 -10.67 -7.46
N LYS A 114 4.48 -9.46 -6.93
CA LYS A 114 4.88 -9.06 -5.57
C LYS A 114 3.70 -8.96 -4.63
N VAL A 115 3.85 -9.48 -3.42
CA VAL A 115 2.88 -9.34 -2.34
C VAL A 115 3.33 -8.25 -1.39
N VAL A 116 2.43 -7.28 -1.15
CA VAL A 116 2.66 -6.15 -0.23
C VAL A 116 1.82 -6.35 1.02
N SER A 117 2.48 -6.52 2.17
CA SER A 117 1.82 -6.54 3.48
C SER A 117 1.74 -5.11 4.04
N ALA A 118 0.52 -4.60 4.22
CA ALA A 118 0.31 -3.27 4.78
C ALA A 118 -0.12 -3.36 6.25
N PHE A 119 0.80 -2.98 7.12
CA PHE A 119 0.54 -2.72 8.54
C PHE A 119 -0.05 -1.32 8.71
N TYR A 120 -0.72 -1.08 9.83
CA TYR A 120 -1.31 0.21 10.11
C TYR A 120 -0.57 0.94 11.22
N SER A 121 -0.22 2.21 11.01
CA SER A 121 0.39 3.06 12.05
C SER A 121 -0.57 3.30 13.22
N ASP A 122 -1.86 3.40 12.93
CA ASP A 122 -2.94 3.54 13.90
C ASP A 122 -3.56 2.19 14.33
N TYR A 123 -2.75 1.12 14.32
CA TYR A 123 -3.14 -0.28 14.58
C TYR A 123 -3.95 -0.47 15.86
N SER A 124 -3.63 0.25 16.92
CA SER A 124 -4.34 0.17 18.19
C SER A 124 -5.80 0.65 18.10
N ARG A 125 -6.09 1.60 17.19
CA ARG A 125 -7.43 2.15 16.97
C ARG A 125 -8.38 1.16 16.28
N VAL A 126 -7.83 0.21 15.56
CA VAL A 126 -8.60 -0.78 14.77
C VAL A 126 -8.39 -2.21 15.25
N GLY A 127 -7.65 -2.40 16.34
CA GLY A 127 -7.36 -3.72 16.90
C GLY A 127 -6.57 -4.61 15.95
N SER A 128 -5.60 -4.04 15.25
CA SER A 128 -4.71 -4.75 14.33
C SER A 128 -3.36 -5.04 14.96
N VAL A 129 -2.64 -5.99 14.38
CA VAL A 129 -1.27 -6.35 14.75
C VAL A 129 -0.34 -5.14 14.62
N SER A 130 0.59 -5.01 15.57
CA SER A 130 1.58 -3.93 15.55
C SER A 130 2.54 -4.05 14.35
N PRO A 131 2.95 -2.94 13.72
CA PRO A 131 3.99 -2.94 12.70
C PRO A 131 5.34 -3.53 13.19
N PHE A 132 5.58 -3.53 14.49
CA PHE A 132 6.81 -4.08 15.10
C PHE A 132 6.83 -5.60 15.22
N GLU A 133 5.71 -6.28 14.88
CA GLU A 133 5.68 -7.73 14.69
C GLU A 133 6.17 -8.15 13.28
N LEU A 134 6.56 -7.19 12.43
CA LEU A 134 7.05 -7.47 11.08
C LEU A 134 8.15 -8.52 11.02
N PRO A 135 9.21 -8.51 11.87
CA PRO A 135 10.29 -9.51 11.76
C PRO A 135 9.77 -10.94 11.97
N LYS A 136 8.83 -11.13 12.89
CA LYS A 136 8.19 -12.44 13.14
C LYS A 136 7.37 -12.87 11.93
N VAL A 137 6.55 -11.97 11.38
CA VAL A 137 5.71 -12.27 10.22
C VAL A 137 6.58 -12.57 8.99
N ALA A 138 7.59 -11.75 8.72
CA ALA A 138 8.49 -11.92 7.57
C ALA A 138 9.38 -13.17 7.67
N GLY A 139 9.65 -13.64 8.88
CA GLY A 139 10.39 -14.90 9.10
C GLY A 139 9.59 -16.15 8.70
N GLU A 140 8.28 -16.05 8.56
CA GLU A 140 7.39 -17.18 8.28
C GLU A 140 6.64 -17.06 6.93
N VAL A 141 6.72 -15.90 6.25
CA VAL A 141 5.97 -15.61 5.01
C VAL A 141 6.85 -14.93 3.98
N ASP A 142 6.84 -15.44 2.75
CA ASP A 142 7.59 -14.89 1.61
C ASP A 142 6.84 -13.69 0.97
N ILE A 143 6.71 -12.60 1.75
CA ILE A 143 6.23 -11.31 1.23
C ILE A 143 7.37 -10.55 0.56
N ASP A 144 7.05 -9.64 -0.36
CA ASP A 144 8.06 -8.87 -1.11
C ASP A 144 8.22 -7.43 -0.58
N VAL A 145 7.16 -6.85 -0.02
CA VAL A 145 7.14 -5.44 0.43
C VAL A 145 6.44 -5.33 1.78
N ALA A 146 7.09 -4.67 2.73
CA ALA A 146 6.49 -4.25 3.98
C ALA A 146 6.08 -2.78 3.92
N MET A 147 4.81 -2.48 4.21
CA MET A 147 4.24 -1.13 4.13
C MET A 147 3.63 -0.70 5.45
N VAL A 148 3.75 0.58 5.79
CA VAL A 148 2.94 1.25 6.83
C VAL A 148 1.97 2.22 6.17
N ASP A 149 0.68 2.13 6.51
CA ASP A 149 -0.38 3.06 6.10
C ASP A 149 -1.22 3.46 7.34
N THR A 150 -2.24 4.29 7.24
CA THR A 150 -3.27 4.49 8.26
C THR A 150 -4.53 3.72 7.90
N ALA A 151 -5.16 3.06 8.87
CA ALA A 151 -6.44 2.37 8.67
C ALA A 151 -7.60 3.39 8.59
N ILE A 152 -7.64 4.33 9.53
CA ILE A 152 -8.68 5.37 9.59
C ILE A 152 -8.23 6.61 8.83
N LYS A 153 -9.06 7.08 7.89
CA LYS A 153 -8.76 8.24 7.04
C LYS A 153 -9.50 9.49 7.53
N ASP A 154 -9.19 9.93 8.74
CA ASP A 154 -9.75 11.11 9.41
C ASP A 154 -8.85 12.37 9.31
N GLY A 155 -7.86 12.36 8.40
CA GLY A 155 -6.92 13.47 8.19
C GLY A 155 -5.65 13.37 9.02
N LYS A 156 -5.57 12.44 9.97
CA LYS A 156 -4.35 12.17 10.75
C LYS A 156 -3.35 11.40 9.91
N SER A 157 -2.11 11.87 9.91
CA SER A 157 -1.03 11.21 9.17
C SER A 157 -0.38 10.11 10.00
N THR A 158 0.38 9.24 9.34
CA THR A 158 1.20 8.21 10.00
C THR A 158 2.09 8.80 11.10
N PHE A 159 2.55 10.04 10.96
CA PHE A 159 3.40 10.72 11.93
C PHE A 159 2.69 11.13 13.23
N GLU A 160 1.36 11.06 13.27
CA GLU A 160 0.60 11.26 14.51
C GLU A 160 0.50 9.99 15.36
N PHE A 161 0.90 8.84 14.81
CA PHE A 161 0.82 7.54 15.46
C PHE A 161 2.19 6.89 15.67
N LEU A 162 3.13 7.12 14.76
CA LEU A 162 4.49 6.60 14.83
C LEU A 162 5.48 7.75 14.66
N SER A 163 6.45 7.81 15.56
CA SER A 163 7.57 8.75 15.50
C SER A 163 8.52 8.45 14.32
N GLU A 164 9.36 9.43 13.97
CA GLU A 164 10.43 9.25 12.97
C GLU A 164 11.35 8.08 13.36
N ALA A 165 11.66 7.91 14.64
CA ALA A 165 12.51 6.82 15.14
C ALA A 165 11.85 5.44 14.95
N GLU A 166 10.55 5.33 15.25
CA GLU A 166 9.79 4.10 15.06
C GLU A 166 9.66 3.72 13.58
N LEU A 167 9.43 4.70 12.69
CA LEU A 167 9.39 4.44 11.25
C LEU A 167 10.76 4.07 10.69
N LYS A 168 11.85 4.66 11.19
CA LYS A 168 13.22 4.23 10.85
C LYS A 168 13.48 2.80 11.29
N ARG A 169 13.03 2.43 12.50
CA ARG A 169 13.13 1.05 12.98
C ARG A 169 12.37 0.10 12.07
N PHE A 170 11.10 0.40 11.73
CA PHE A 170 10.30 -0.42 10.81
C PHE A 170 11.01 -0.64 9.46
N VAL A 171 11.59 0.43 8.89
CA VAL A 171 12.34 0.36 7.62
C VAL A 171 13.61 -0.49 7.77
N ALA A 172 14.33 -0.39 8.90
CA ALA A 172 15.51 -1.19 9.18
C ALA A 172 15.14 -2.67 9.34
N ASP A 173 14.16 -2.97 10.18
CA ASP A 173 13.66 -4.33 10.42
C ASP A 173 13.21 -5.01 9.11
N ALA A 174 12.49 -4.27 8.24
CA ALA A 174 12.08 -4.78 6.94
C ALA A 174 13.27 -5.10 6.02
N ARG A 175 14.27 -4.23 5.98
CA ARG A 175 15.49 -4.44 5.18
C ARG A 175 16.33 -5.60 5.68
N GLU A 176 16.42 -5.81 6.98
CA GLU A 176 17.06 -6.98 7.57
C GLU A 176 16.37 -8.29 7.15
N CYS A 177 15.05 -8.24 6.93
CA CYS A 177 14.28 -9.35 6.37
C CYS A 177 14.36 -9.45 4.82
N GLY A 178 15.15 -8.60 4.15
CA GLY A 178 15.28 -8.61 2.68
C GLY A 178 14.11 -7.99 1.92
N LEU A 179 13.23 -7.23 2.59
CA LEU A 179 12.02 -6.67 2.01
C LEU A 179 12.23 -5.26 1.45
N GLU A 180 11.51 -4.92 0.39
CA GLU A 180 11.29 -3.52 0.01
C GLU A 180 10.39 -2.84 1.06
N THR A 181 10.58 -1.54 1.24
CA THR A 181 9.88 -0.77 2.27
C THR A 181 8.96 0.29 1.67
N ALA A 182 7.78 0.48 2.26
CA ALA A 182 6.85 1.51 1.82
C ALA A 182 6.28 2.28 3.02
N VAL A 183 6.20 3.60 2.91
CA VAL A 183 5.55 4.48 3.89
C VAL A 183 4.43 5.27 3.22
N ALA A 184 3.26 5.20 3.81
CA ALA A 184 2.05 5.90 3.39
C ALA A 184 1.27 6.40 4.62
N GLY A 185 -0.02 6.73 4.46
CA GLY A 185 -0.92 7.06 5.56
C GLY A 185 -1.14 8.56 5.71
N SER A 186 -2.05 9.11 4.92
CA SER A 186 -2.49 10.52 4.98
C SER A 186 -1.35 11.52 5.01
N LEU A 187 -0.23 11.20 4.35
CA LEU A 187 0.95 12.08 4.28
C LEU A 187 0.61 13.42 3.65
N LYS A 188 1.29 14.47 4.11
CA LYS A 188 1.19 15.85 3.63
C LYS A 188 2.51 16.28 3.00
N PHE A 189 2.53 17.39 2.26
CA PHE A 189 3.76 17.91 1.66
C PHE A 189 4.82 18.28 2.72
N GLU A 190 4.36 18.72 3.90
CA GLU A 190 5.21 19.05 5.04
C GLU A 190 5.95 17.84 5.62
N ASP A 191 5.42 16.63 5.42
CA ASP A 191 6.03 15.38 5.91
C ASP A 191 7.22 14.93 5.05
N ILE A 192 7.34 15.39 3.80
CA ILE A 192 8.33 14.91 2.84
C ILE A 192 9.78 15.00 3.34
N PRO A 193 10.23 16.09 3.99
CA PRO A 193 11.59 16.15 4.54
C PRO A 193 11.85 15.02 5.57
N THR A 194 10.86 14.67 6.39
CA THR A 194 10.96 13.59 7.37
C THR A 194 10.94 12.22 6.69
N VAL A 195 10.07 12.01 5.70
CA VAL A 195 10.05 10.77 4.90
C VAL A 195 11.40 10.54 4.22
N LYS A 196 12.06 11.59 3.72
CA LYS A 196 13.41 11.49 3.13
C LYS A 196 14.47 11.05 4.15
N LYS A 197 14.37 11.48 5.41
CA LYS A 197 15.27 11.02 6.49
C LYS A 197 15.02 9.57 6.90
N ILE A 198 13.77 9.10 6.81
CA ILE A 198 13.39 7.70 7.03
C ILE A 198 13.89 6.84 5.86
N ASN A 199 13.88 7.40 4.64
CA ASN A 199 14.39 6.80 3.42
C ASN A 199 13.77 5.44 3.06
N PRO A 200 12.42 5.32 2.98
CA PRO A 200 11.79 4.10 2.46
C PRO A 200 12.05 3.96 0.96
N ASP A 201 11.88 2.76 0.40
CA ASP A 201 12.03 2.51 -1.03
C ASP A 201 10.86 3.09 -1.84
N ILE A 202 9.67 3.13 -1.21
CA ILE A 202 8.42 3.62 -1.82
C ILE A 202 7.72 4.60 -0.87
N ILE A 203 7.20 5.70 -1.41
CA ILE A 203 6.23 6.57 -0.75
C ILE A 203 4.86 6.41 -1.41
N GLY A 204 3.82 6.12 -0.61
CA GLY A 204 2.44 5.95 -1.08
C GLY A 204 1.55 7.13 -0.72
N VAL A 205 0.89 7.73 -1.72
CA VAL A 205 0.09 8.95 -1.51
C VAL A 205 -1.21 8.97 -2.33
N ARG A 206 -2.24 9.65 -1.79
CA ARG A 206 -3.44 10.06 -2.49
C ARG A 206 -3.91 11.46 -2.05
N GLY A 207 -4.30 11.66 -0.79
CA GLY A 207 -4.99 12.85 -0.31
C GLY A 207 -4.29 14.16 -0.65
N MET A 208 -2.98 14.24 -0.44
CA MET A 208 -2.19 15.44 -0.77
C MET A 208 -2.23 15.79 -2.26
N LEU A 209 -2.42 14.80 -3.13
CA LEU A 209 -2.48 14.97 -4.58
C LEU A 209 -3.88 15.37 -5.07
N CYS A 210 -4.87 15.29 -4.21
CA CYS A 210 -6.25 15.71 -4.45
C CYS A 210 -6.56 17.12 -3.91
N GLY A 211 -5.53 17.87 -3.48
CA GLY A 211 -5.72 19.19 -2.88
C GLY A 211 -6.23 19.16 -1.44
N GLY A 212 -5.98 18.05 -0.72
CA GLY A 212 -6.37 17.86 0.69
C GLY A 212 -7.65 17.03 0.89
N ASP A 213 -8.59 17.06 -0.05
CA ASP A 213 -9.77 16.18 -0.02
C ASP A 213 -9.52 14.91 -0.84
N ARG A 214 -9.32 13.76 -0.15
CA ARG A 214 -9.06 12.46 -0.78
C ARG A 214 -10.17 11.96 -1.73
N ASN A 215 -11.38 12.52 -1.65
CA ASN A 215 -12.50 12.17 -2.52
C ASN A 215 -12.46 12.94 -3.85
N SER A 216 -11.75 14.07 -3.85
CA SER A 216 -11.49 14.87 -5.06
C SER A 216 -10.55 14.14 -6.02
N ARG A 217 -10.40 14.66 -7.22
CA ARG A 217 -9.55 14.08 -8.25
C ARG A 217 -8.07 14.35 -8.00
N ILE A 218 -7.23 13.39 -8.38
CA ILE A 218 -5.77 13.55 -8.43
C ILE A 218 -5.43 14.63 -9.46
N LYS A 219 -4.57 15.57 -9.06
CA LYS A 219 -4.08 16.69 -9.88
C LYS A 219 -2.66 16.40 -10.37
N GLU A 220 -2.47 16.39 -11.69
CA GLU A 220 -1.18 16.11 -12.33
C GLU A 220 -0.06 17.01 -11.81
N GLU A 221 -0.36 18.32 -11.65
CA GLU A 221 0.62 19.30 -11.16
C GLU A 221 1.11 18.99 -9.74
N LEU A 222 0.24 18.44 -8.87
CA LEU A 222 0.64 18.04 -7.52
C LEU A 222 1.49 16.77 -7.53
N VAL A 223 1.20 15.82 -8.42
CA VAL A 223 2.05 14.62 -8.62
C VAL A 223 3.43 15.05 -9.09
N ARG A 224 3.52 15.93 -10.10
CA ARG A 224 4.78 16.45 -10.63
C ARG A 224 5.57 17.22 -9.59
N ARG A 225 4.89 18.07 -8.80
CA ARG A 225 5.50 18.78 -7.66
C ARG A 225 6.10 17.80 -6.65
N LEU A 226 5.31 16.81 -6.21
CA LEU A 226 5.81 15.83 -5.26
C LEU A 226 6.99 15.05 -5.83
N LYS A 227 6.90 14.61 -7.10
CA LYS A 227 7.99 13.87 -7.76
C LYS A 227 9.30 14.68 -7.79
N SER A 228 9.23 16.00 -7.97
CA SER A 228 10.43 16.85 -7.95
C SER A 228 11.03 17.06 -6.54
N MET A 229 10.30 16.72 -5.48
CA MET A 229 10.77 16.82 -4.10
C MET A 229 11.43 15.52 -3.61
N LEU A 230 11.23 14.40 -4.29
CA LEU A 230 11.78 13.08 -3.93
C LEU A 230 13.15 12.84 -4.54
#